data_6ee4a83ca5e98f64925a971f05b07bc0
#
_entry.id   6ee4a83ca5e98f64925a971f05b07bc0
#
_cell.length_a   1.000
_cell.length_b   1.000
_cell.length_c   1.000
_cell.angle_alpha   90.00
_cell.angle_beta   90.00
_cell.angle_gamma   90.00
#
_symmetry.space_group_name_H-M   'P 1'
#
loop_
_entity.id
_entity.type
_entity.pdbx_description
1 polymer ?
#
loop_
_entity_poly.entity_id
_entity_poly.type
_entity_poly.pdbx_seq_one_letter_code
_entity_poly.pdbx_strand_id
1 'polypeptide(L)'
;MLTLFLAKRRSLGVVLAASAALGAAPPPIEPLPRGAPDLAGALVQTHRDLFAGIEGWLKSAKPSPDPPPDVTLNALFEQRIYRSLARDDLLARATLARLPQPLGDAARDIVAAHRELFRITPPISARTIRTGRAEQAGALLSYYREAERRFHVSWRVLAAVNFVESAFNKLRSRSAAGAQGPMQFMPATWRAYGLGGDIHDPHDSILGAANYLHAAGAPRNLRRALHAYNPSPAYVDAVLRYARRIGADRRAYYELYSWQVFVRTPQGDRRVTGPGR
;
A
#
# COMPACT_ATOMS: atom_id res chain seq x y z
N MET A 1 -60.00 14.16 46.25
CA MET A 1 -58.93 13.19 45.95
C MET A 1 -58.19 13.69 44.71
N LEU A 2 -57.01 14.24 44.92
CA LEU A 2 -56.20 14.91 43.88
C LEU A 2 -55.06 13.95 43.50
N THR A 3 -55.04 13.45 42.28
CA THR A 3 -53.97 12.55 41.79
C THR A 3 -52.99 13.37 40.96
N LEU A 4 -51.77 13.55 41.50
CA LEU A 4 -50.63 14.20 40.82
C LEU A 4 -50.04 13.25 39.76
N PHE A 5 -50.00 13.68 38.49
CA PHE A 5 -49.19 13.05 37.45
C PHE A 5 -47.78 13.65 37.43
N LEU A 6 -46.78 12.88 37.83
CA LEU A 6 -45.36 13.24 37.65
C LEU A 6 -44.92 12.92 36.22
N ALA A 7 -44.63 13.96 35.45
CA ALA A 7 -44.02 13.85 34.13
C ALA A 7 -42.51 13.59 34.28
N LYS A 8 -42.03 12.40 33.89
CA LYS A 8 -40.62 12.07 33.76
C LYS A 8 -40.03 12.86 32.57
N ARG A 9 -39.21 13.87 32.84
CA ARG A 9 -38.35 14.51 31.83
C ARG A 9 -37.26 13.52 31.41
N ARG A 10 -37.31 13.03 30.15
CA ARG A 10 -36.20 12.35 29.50
C ARG A 10 -35.19 13.42 29.05
N SER A 11 -34.05 13.48 29.69
CA SER A 11 -32.89 14.24 29.20
C SER A 11 -32.34 13.56 27.93
N LEU A 12 -32.54 14.22 26.77
CA LEU A 12 -31.77 13.87 25.56
C LEU A 12 -30.31 14.29 25.82
N GLY A 13 -29.48 13.29 26.04
CA GLY A 13 -28.02 13.47 25.99
C GLY A 13 -27.61 13.78 24.55
N VAL A 14 -27.27 15.04 24.27
CA VAL A 14 -26.60 15.43 23.03
C VAL A 14 -25.18 14.81 23.09
N VAL A 15 -24.97 13.74 22.36
CA VAL A 15 -23.62 13.24 22.08
C VAL A 15 -22.98 14.24 21.12
N LEU A 16 -22.22 15.18 21.64
CA LEU A 16 -21.29 15.97 20.83
C LEU A 16 -20.22 15.00 20.29
N ALA A 17 -20.35 14.61 19.03
CA ALA A 17 -19.24 14.04 18.31
C ALA A 17 -18.16 15.12 18.18
N ALA A 18 -17.11 15.02 18.99
CA ALA A 18 -15.93 15.83 18.83
C ALA A 18 -15.31 15.49 17.47
N SER A 19 -15.55 16.31 16.47
CA SER A 19 -14.76 16.30 15.23
C SER A 19 -13.35 16.71 15.63
N ALA A 20 -12.45 15.71 15.80
CA ALA A 20 -11.04 16.00 15.90
C ALA A 20 -10.62 16.71 14.61
N ALA A 21 -10.20 17.95 14.70
CA ALA A 21 -9.65 18.68 13.55
C ALA A 21 -8.47 17.88 12.99
N LEU A 22 -8.49 17.64 11.68
CA LEU A 22 -7.33 17.01 11.01
C LEU A 22 -6.14 17.96 11.14
N GLY A 23 -5.00 17.41 11.56
CA GLY A 23 -3.76 18.17 11.59
C GLY A 23 -3.31 18.57 10.18
N ALA A 24 -2.53 19.64 10.07
CA ALA A 24 -1.90 19.98 8.80
C ALA A 24 -0.98 18.84 8.37
N ALA A 25 -1.07 18.42 7.11
CA ALA A 25 -0.22 17.34 6.59
C ALA A 25 1.27 17.73 6.63
N PRO A 26 2.16 16.82 7.06
CA PRO A 26 3.58 17.12 7.19
C PRO A 26 4.22 17.50 5.85
N PRO A 27 5.16 18.46 5.80
CA PRO A 27 5.93 18.74 4.59
C PRO A 27 6.66 17.50 4.05
N PRO A 28 6.98 17.46 2.74
CA PRO A 28 7.62 16.27 2.13
C PRO A 28 8.95 15.85 2.73
N ILE A 29 9.66 16.79 3.36
CA ILE A 29 10.98 16.61 3.96
C ILE A 29 10.95 16.70 5.50
N GLU A 30 9.75 16.74 6.11
CA GLU A 30 9.61 16.82 7.57
C GLU A 30 10.53 15.81 8.27
N PRO A 31 11.38 16.21 9.24
CA PRO A 31 12.22 15.29 9.98
C PRO A 31 11.40 14.24 10.74
N LEU A 32 11.84 12.99 10.72
CA LEU A 32 11.21 11.97 11.56
C LEU A 32 11.59 12.15 13.02
N PRO A 33 10.65 11.92 13.95
CA PRO A 33 10.98 11.82 15.38
C PRO A 33 12.06 10.76 15.64
N ARG A 34 12.90 10.95 16.67
CA ARG A 34 14.04 10.07 16.91
C ARG A 34 13.75 8.95 17.91
N GLY A 35 12.85 9.17 18.86
CA GLY A 35 12.53 8.22 19.92
C GLY A 35 11.35 7.30 19.59
N ALA A 36 11.33 6.09 20.14
CA ALA A 36 10.22 5.14 19.94
C ALA A 36 8.85 5.68 20.41
N PRO A 37 8.73 6.40 21.55
CA PRO A 37 7.46 7.00 21.95
C PRO A 37 6.94 8.03 20.93
N ASP A 38 7.83 8.93 20.48
CA ASP A 38 7.47 9.99 19.54
C ASP A 38 7.14 9.45 18.16
N LEU A 39 7.89 8.43 17.69
CA LEU A 39 7.57 7.73 16.44
C LEU A 39 6.23 7.01 16.52
N ALA A 40 5.89 6.39 17.65
CA ALA A 40 4.60 5.74 17.83
C ALA A 40 3.46 6.77 17.81
N GLY A 41 3.61 7.89 18.53
CA GLY A 41 2.65 8.99 18.52
C GLY A 41 2.45 9.59 17.12
N ALA A 42 3.56 9.87 16.42
CA ALA A 42 3.53 10.38 15.06
C ALA A 42 2.83 9.41 14.09
N LEU A 43 3.14 8.10 14.21
CA LEU A 43 2.51 7.08 13.37
C LEU A 43 1.00 6.97 13.63
N VAL A 44 0.57 6.99 14.89
CA VAL A 44 -0.87 6.97 15.25
C VAL A 44 -1.60 8.19 14.69
N GLN A 45 -1.02 9.38 14.84
CA GLN A 45 -1.65 10.60 14.34
C GLN A 45 -1.70 10.62 12.81
N THR A 46 -0.55 10.37 12.16
CA THR A 46 -0.47 10.34 10.69
C THR A 46 -1.41 9.31 10.07
N HIS A 47 -1.50 8.13 10.67
CA HIS A 47 -2.42 7.07 10.21
C HIS A 47 -3.88 7.50 10.31
N ARG A 48 -4.26 8.17 11.40
CA ARG A 48 -5.61 8.72 11.59
C ARG A 48 -5.94 9.75 10.51
N ASP A 49 -5.04 10.72 10.29
CA ASP A 49 -5.24 11.81 9.33
C ASP A 49 -5.26 11.28 7.90
N LEU A 50 -4.36 10.34 7.57
CA LEU A 50 -4.33 9.65 6.28
C LEU A 50 -5.66 8.92 5.98
N PHE A 51 -6.14 8.14 6.93
CA PHE A 51 -7.37 7.36 6.73
C PHE A 51 -8.61 8.23 6.69
N ALA A 52 -8.66 9.32 7.44
CA ALA A 52 -9.72 10.31 7.33
C ALA A 52 -9.67 11.05 5.98
N GLY A 53 -8.49 11.44 5.51
CA GLY A 53 -8.30 12.04 4.20
C GLY A 53 -8.70 11.10 3.05
N ILE A 54 -8.32 9.82 3.11
CA ILE A 54 -8.75 8.80 2.14
C ILE A 54 -10.28 8.65 2.15
N GLU A 55 -10.90 8.58 3.33
CA GLU A 55 -12.35 8.46 3.44
C GLU A 55 -13.06 9.68 2.84
N GLY A 56 -12.57 10.90 3.11
CA GLY A 56 -13.06 12.13 2.51
C GLY A 56 -12.92 12.16 0.99
N TRP A 57 -11.77 11.72 0.48
CA TRP A 57 -11.52 11.58 -0.96
C TRP A 57 -12.54 10.64 -1.61
N LEU A 58 -12.73 9.45 -1.04
CA LEU A 58 -13.61 8.43 -1.59
C LEU A 58 -15.11 8.78 -1.51
N LYS A 59 -15.50 9.62 -0.54
CA LYS A 59 -16.88 10.09 -0.36
C LYS A 59 -17.20 11.36 -1.15
N SER A 60 -16.21 12.01 -1.77
CA SER A 60 -16.43 13.19 -2.58
C SER A 60 -17.41 12.90 -3.71
N ALA A 61 -18.32 13.83 -3.98
CA ALA A 61 -19.24 13.72 -5.11
C ALA A 61 -18.52 13.67 -6.48
N LYS A 62 -17.31 14.24 -6.53
CA LYS A 62 -16.41 14.20 -7.69
C LYS A 62 -15.00 13.94 -7.19
N PRO A 63 -14.65 12.67 -6.88
CA PRO A 63 -13.33 12.34 -6.39
C PRO A 63 -12.29 12.64 -7.47
N SER A 64 -11.19 13.28 -7.06
CA SER A 64 -10.07 13.50 -7.98
C SER A 64 -9.49 12.16 -8.43
N PRO A 65 -8.98 12.05 -9.67
CA PRO A 65 -8.34 10.81 -10.16
C PRO A 65 -7.06 10.47 -9.40
N ASP A 66 -6.36 11.48 -8.87
CA ASP A 66 -5.17 11.35 -8.04
C ASP A 66 -5.49 11.58 -6.57
N PRO A 67 -4.72 11.00 -5.64
CA PRO A 67 -4.85 11.27 -4.22
C PRO A 67 -4.70 12.78 -3.92
N PRO A 68 -5.55 13.36 -3.05
CA PRO A 68 -5.38 14.73 -2.58
C PRO A 68 -3.99 14.98 -1.99
N PRO A 69 -3.51 16.24 -2.00
CA PRO A 69 -2.18 16.57 -1.47
C PRO A 69 -1.94 16.16 -0.02
N ASP A 70 -2.92 16.33 0.85
CA ASP A 70 -2.88 15.93 2.26
C ASP A 70 -2.78 14.40 2.41
N VAL A 71 -3.53 13.62 1.62
CA VAL A 71 -3.42 12.16 1.57
C VAL A 71 -2.02 11.74 1.12
N THR A 72 -1.50 12.38 0.07
CA THR A 72 -0.17 12.09 -0.45
C THR A 72 0.94 12.39 0.56
N LEU A 73 0.84 13.51 1.27
CA LEU A 73 1.85 13.93 2.25
C LEU A 73 1.82 13.06 3.51
N ASN A 74 0.63 12.77 4.05
CA ASN A 74 0.49 11.85 5.18
C ASN A 74 0.96 10.44 4.84
N ALA A 75 0.60 9.92 3.66
CA ALA A 75 1.07 8.62 3.18
C ALA A 75 2.60 8.58 3.02
N LEU A 76 3.22 9.65 2.53
CA LEU A 76 4.68 9.76 2.43
C LEU A 76 5.36 9.78 3.80
N PHE A 77 4.81 10.52 4.76
CA PHE A 77 5.39 10.61 6.10
C PHE A 77 5.27 9.27 6.83
N GLU A 78 4.11 8.62 6.79
CA GLU A 78 3.89 7.28 7.31
C GLU A 78 4.84 6.25 6.67
N GLN A 79 4.95 6.24 5.35
CA GLN A 79 5.87 5.38 4.62
C GLN A 79 7.33 5.56 5.06
N ARG A 80 7.76 6.80 5.31
CA ARG A 80 9.11 7.09 5.81
C ARG A 80 9.33 6.54 7.21
N ILE A 81 8.34 6.61 8.10
CA ILE A 81 8.39 5.98 9.42
C ILE A 81 8.58 4.47 9.26
N TYR A 82 7.74 3.78 8.48
CA TYR A 82 7.86 2.33 8.26
C TYR A 82 9.23 1.94 7.68
N ARG A 83 9.75 2.74 6.74
CA ARG A 83 11.09 2.51 6.15
C ARG A 83 12.21 2.68 7.16
N SER A 84 12.09 3.64 8.07
CA SER A 84 13.04 3.82 9.19
C SER A 84 13.00 2.62 10.13
N LEU A 85 11.81 2.22 10.57
CA LEU A 85 11.62 1.05 11.44
C LEU A 85 12.10 -0.26 10.79
N ALA A 86 11.97 -0.40 9.49
CA ALA A 86 12.46 -1.58 8.79
C ALA A 86 13.98 -1.76 8.84
N ARG A 87 14.74 -0.70 9.15
CA ARG A 87 16.21 -0.70 9.20
C ARG A 87 16.80 -0.82 10.61
N ASP A 88 15.98 -0.59 11.63
CA ASP A 88 16.40 -0.62 13.02
C ASP A 88 15.48 -1.54 13.83
N ASP A 89 15.99 -2.71 14.20
CA ASP A 89 15.22 -3.73 14.90
C ASP A 89 14.85 -3.33 16.33
N LEU A 90 15.73 -2.62 17.02
CA LEU A 90 15.49 -2.19 18.39
C LEU A 90 14.44 -1.08 18.42
N LEU A 91 14.59 -0.09 17.55
CA LEU A 91 13.65 1.01 17.40
C LEU A 91 12.27 0.48 16.96
N ALA A 92 12.24 -0.47 16.01
CA ALA A 92 11.00 -1.07 15.55
C ALA A 92 10.27 -1.80 16.68
N ARG A 93 10.94 -2.70 17.41
CA ARG A 93 10.32 -3.41 18.53
C ARG A 93 9.76 -2.44 19.56
N ALA A 94 10.54 -1.45 19.94
CA ALA A 94 10.13 -0.46 20.92
C ALA A 94 8.96 0.41 20.46
N THR A 95 8.93 0.82 19.18
CA THR A 95 7.86 1.62 18.59
C THR A 95 6.57 0.79 18.40
N LEU A 96 6.68 -0.40 17.77
CA LEU A 96 5.53 -1.26 17.47
C LEU A 96 4.81 -1.77 18.72
N ALA A 97 5.54 -1.95 19.84
CA ALA A 97 4.95 -2.34 21.12
C ALA A 97 4.03 -1.26 21.73
N ARG A 98 4.14 -0.01 21.26
CA ARG A 98 3.38 1.14 21.75
C ARG A 98 2.15 1.46 20.87
N LEU A 99 2.00 0.79 19.75
CA LEU A 99 0.89 1.06 18.83
C LEU A 99 -0.40 0.37 19.30
N PRO A 100 -1.55 1.07 19.25
CA PRO A 100 -2.84 0.45 19.52
C PRO A 100 -3.21 -0.52 18.40
N GLN A 101 -4.06 -1.50 18.73
CA GLN A 101 -4.67 -2.39 17.73
C GLN A 101 -5.84 -1.69 17.03
N PRO A 102 -6.08 -1.97 15.73
CA PRO A 102 -5.37 -2.92 14.85
C PRO A 102 -4.12 -2.34 14.15
N LEU A 103 -3.75 -1.06 14.40
CA LEU A 103 -2.61 -0.41 13.75
C LEU A 103 -1.29 -1.15 14.03
N GLY A 104 -1.11 -1.66 15.24
CA GLY A 104 0.09 -2.40 15.61
C GLY A 104 0.32 -3.66 14.76
N ASP A 105 -0.75 -4.40 14.42
CA ASP A 105 -0.65 -5.59 13.55
C ASP A 105 -0.32 -5.19 12.11
N ALA A 106 -0.99 -4.17 11.59
CA ALA A 106 -0.73 -3.63 10.28
C ALA A 106 0.72 -3.14 10.14
N ALA A 107 1.20 -2.39 11.13
CA ALA A 107 2.57 -1.86 11.16
C ALA A 107 3.62 -2.99 11.21
N ARG A 108 3.39 -4.05 11.99
CA ARG A 108 4.25 -5.24 12.01
C ARG A 108 4.36 -5.90 10.65
N ASP A 109 3.23 -6.10 9.96
CA ASP A 109 3.22 -6.67 8.62
C ASP A 109 3.96 -5.79 7.60
N ILE A 110 3.74 -4.48 7.63
CA ILE A 110 4.39 -3.53 6.73
C ILE A 110 5.90 -3.50 6.96
N VAL A 111 6.35 -3.38 8.22
CA VAL A 111 7.78 -3.35 8.57
C VAL A 111 8.45 -4.66 8.16
N ALA A 112 7.81 -5.81 8.41
CA ALA A 112 8.34 -7.10 8.00
C ALA A 112 8.44 -7.22 6.47
N ALA A 113 7.39 -6.82 5.73
CA ALA A 113 7.41 -6.82 4.27
C ALA A 113 8.53 -5.93 3.69
N HIS A 114 8.72 -4.73 4.26
CA HIS A 114 9.84 -3.86 3.85
C HIS A 114 11.20 -4.51 4.09
N ARG A 115 11.41 -5.17 5.22
CA ARG A 115 12.66 -5.89 5.51
C ARG A 115 12.93 -7.02 4.51
N GLU A 116 11.90 -7.82 4.22
CA GLU A 116 11.99 -8.92 3.27
C GLU A 116 12.40 -8.40 1.89
N LEU A 117 11.70 -7.40 1.37
CA LEU A 117 12.00 -6.81 0.07
C LEU A 117 13.36 -6.11 0.05
N PHE A 118 13.73 -5.42 1.13
CA PHE A 118 15.02 -4.74 1.21
C PHE A 118 16.20 -5.71 1.13
N ARG A 119 16.08 -6.91 1.72
CA ARG A 119 17.13 -7.94 1.66
C ARG A 119 17.38 -8.46 0.26
N ILE A 120 16.33 -8.62 -0.54
CA ILE A 120 16.41 -9.20 -1.89
C ILE A 120 16.58 -8.15 -3.00
N THR A 121 16.43 -6.86 -2.70
CA THR A 121 16.54 -5.78 -3.71
C THR A 121 17.98 -5.26 -3.72
N PRO A 122 18.74 -5.47 -4.80
CA PRO A 122 20.09 -4.93 -4.91
C PRO A 122 20.07 -3.40 -5.09
N PRO A 123 21.15 -2.70 -4.73
CA PRO A 123 21.31 -1.29 -5.08
C PRO A 123 21.37 -1.10 -6.59
N ILE A 124 20.70 -0.04 -7.09
CA ILE A 124 20.67 0.29 -8.52
C ILE A 124 21.07 1.75 -8.73
N SER A 125 21.50 2.09 -9.96
CA SER A 125 21.75 3.49 -10.31
C SER A 125 20.43 4.26 -10.44
N ALA A 126 20.27 5.34 -9.66
CA ALA A 126 19.09 6.19 -9.78
C ALA A 126 18.94 6.86 -11.16
N ARG A 127 20.02 6.94 -11.97
CA ARG A 127 20.01 7.53 -13.33
C ARG A 127 19.24 6.67 -14.33
N THR A 128 19.12 5.36 -14.10
CA THR A 128 18.43 4.41 -15.00
C THR A 128 16.94 4.27 -14.68
N ILE A 129 16.46 4.93 -13.61
CA ILE A 129 15.07 4.82 -13.17
C ILE A 129 14.18 5.72 -14.02
N ARG A 130 13.19 5.10 -14.66
CA ARG A 130 12.09 5.79 -15.31
C ARG A 130 10.85 5.68 -14.43
N THR A 131 10.19 6.80 -14.22
CA THR A 131 8.93 6.87 -13.45
C THR A 131 7.84 7.53 -14.30
N GLY A 132 6.59 7.27 -13.95
CA GLY A 132 5.41 7.87 -14.56
C GLY A 132 4.28 8.01 -13.56
N ARG A 133 3.14 8.53 -14.00
CA ARG A 133 1.92 8.51 -13.20
C ARG A 133 1.44 7.06 -13.07
N ALA A 134 0.93 6.72 -11.89
CA ALA A 134 0.17 5.49 -11.72
C ALA A 134 -1.08 5.51 -12.62
N GLU A 135 -1.58 4.35 -13.01
CA GLU A 135 -2.94 4.24 -13.51
C GLU A 135 -3.91 4.64 -12.38
N GLN A 136 -5.09 5.17 -12.72
CA GLN A 136 -6.04 5.62 -11.70
C GLN A 136 -6.43 4.49 -10.76
N ALA A 137 -6.50 4.78 -9.45
CA ALA A 137 -6.77 3.77 -8.43
C ALA A 137 -8.08 3.02 -8.66
N GLY A 138 -9.13 3.72 -9.11
CA GLY A 138 -10.42 3.11 -9.46
C GLY A 138 -10.35 2.20 -10.68
N ALA A 139 -9.60 2.59 -11.72
CA ALA A 139 -9.39 1.78 -12.92
C ALA A 139 -8.62 0.50 -12.57
N LEU A 140 -7.50 0.62 -11.83
CA LEU A 140 -6.76 -0.55 -11.35
C LEU A 140 -7.65 -1.50 -10.53
N LEU A 141 -8.47 -0.96 -9.62
CA LEU A 141 -9.38 -1.78 -8.83
C LEU A 141 -10.39 -2.54 -9.70
N SER A 142 -10.90 -1.91 -10.79
CA SER A 142 -11.79 -2.59 -11.73
C SER A 142 -11.08 -3.72 -12.49
N TYR A 143 -9.82 -3.52 -12.90
CA TYR A 143 -8.99 -4.53 -13.57
C TYR A 143 -8.69 -5.73 -12.65
N TYR A 144 -8.33 -5.47 -11.38
CA TYR A 144 -8.14 -6.55 -10.41
C TYR A 144 -9.40 -7.34 -10.15
N ARG A 145 -10.57 -6.68 -10.06
CA ARG A 145 -11.87 -7.35 -9.86
C ARG A 145 -12.29 -8.18 -11.07
N GLU A 146 -12.02 -7.70 -12.27
CA GLU A 146 -12.23 -8.46 -13.49
C GLU A 146 -11.35 -9.71 -13.51
N ALA A 147 -10.05 -9.56 -13.24
CA ALA A 147 -9.10 -10.65 -13.19
C ALA A 147 -9.47 -11.69 -12.09
N GLU A 148 -9.93 -11.23 -10.91
CA GLU A 148 -10.44 -12.12 -9.85
C GLU A 148 -11.63 -12.96 -10.32
N ARG A 149 -12.62 -12.34 -10.99
CA ARG A 149 -13.77 -13.07 -11.54
C ARG A 149 -13.37 -14.12 -12.58
N ARG A 150 -12.39 -13.78 -13.43
CA ARG A 150 -11.98 -14.64 -14.56
C ARG A 150 -11.06 -15.78 -14.15
N PHE A 151 -10.15 -15.53 -13.22
CA PHE A 151 -9.08 -16.47 -12.85
C PHE A 151 -9.11 -16.94 -11.40
N HIS A 152 -10.08 -16.47 -10.60
CA HIS A 152 -10.24 -16.82 -9.20
C HIS A 152 -9.01 -16.49 -8.31
N VAL A 153 -8.16 -15.57 -8.75
CA VAL A 153 -7.05 -15.03 -7.98
C VAL A 153 -7.51 -13.75 -7.28
N SER A 154 -7.44 -13.72 -5.94
CA SER A 154 -7.95 -12.60 -5.16
C SER A 154 -7.39 -11.26 -5.65
N TRP A 155 -8.26 -10.27 -5.87
CA TRP A 155 -7.90 -8.91 -6.25
C TRP A 155 -6.88 -8.28 -5.31
N ARG A 156 -6.91 -8.63 -4.03
CA ARG A 156 -5.96 -8.15 -3.01
C ARG A 156 -4.55 -8.64 -3.27
N VAL A 157 -4.43 -9.88 -3.73
CA VAL A 157 -3.15 -10.47 -4.13
C VAL A 157 -2.63 -9.79 -5.38
N LEU A 158 -3.47 -9.59 -6.39
CA LEU A 158 -3.09 -8.91 -7.64
C LEU A 158 -2.64 -7.47 -7.37
N ALA A 159 -3.36 -6.74 -6.51
CA ALA A 159 -2.97 -5.40 -6.08
C ALA A 159 -1.63 -5.40 -5.32
N ALA A 160 -1.40 -6.38 -4.43
CA ALA A 160 -0.14 -6.51 -3.70
C ALA A 160 1.04 -6.85 -4.62
N VAL A 161 0.85 -7.74 -5.61
CA VAL A 161 1.85 -8.03 -6.65
C VAL A 161 2.17 -6.75 -7.44
N ASN A 162 1.16 -6.05 -7.95
CA ASN A 162 1.38 -4.81 -8.72
C ASN A 162 2.08 -3.72 -7.89
N PHE A 163 1.75 -3.61 -6.60
CA PHE A 163 2.44 -2.72 -5.70
C PHE A 163 3.92 -3.07 -5.55
N VAL A 164 4.25 -4.34 -5.32
CA VAL A 164 5.63 -4.80 -5.13
C VAL A 164 6.44 -4.67 -6.41
N GLU A 165 5.87 -4.97 -7.57
CA GLU A 165 6.55 -4.96 -8.86
C GLU A 165 6.83 -3.55 -9.38
N SER A 166 5.86 -2.65 -9.30
CA SER A 166 5.98 -1.34 -9.95
C SER A 166 5.39 -0.16 -9.19
N ALA A 167 4.97 -0.36 -7.93
CA ALA A 167 4.23 0.64 -7.15
C ALA A 167 3.03 1.20 -7.95
N PHE A 168 2.18 0.29 -8.46
CA PHE A 168 1.02 0.62 -9.29
C PHE A 168 1.39 1.34 -10.60
N ASN A 169 2.44 0.82 -11.27
CA ASN A 169 2.96 1.36 -12.53
C ASN A 169 3.62 2.76 -12.42
N LYS A 170 3.95 3.21 -11.21
CA LYS A 170 4.79 4.42 -11.03
C LYS A 170 6.24 4.18 -11.47
N LEU A 171 6.75 2.96 -11.31
CA LEU A 171 8.05 2.52 -11.82
C LEU A 171 7.86 1.94 -13.22
N ARG A 172 8.56 2.53 -14.21
CA ARG A 172 8.48 2.18 -15.64
C ARG A 172 9.74 1.51 -16.16
N SER A 173 10.76 1.37 -15.32
CA SER A 173 12.03 0.73 -15.68
C SER A 173 11.87 -0.77 -15.81
N ARG A 174 12.64 -1.36 -16.73
CA ARG A 174 12.86 -2.81 -16.73
C ARG A 174 13.69 -3.21 -15.50
N SER A 175 13.47 -4.41 -14.99
CA SER A 175 14.35 -4.97 -13.97
C SER A 175 15.74 -5.31 -14.57
N ALA A 176 16.73 -5.54 -13.72
CA ALA A 176 18.06 -5.98 -14.17
C ALA A 176 17.99 -7.32 -14.93
N ALA A 177 17.02 -8.18 -14.63
CA ALA A 177 16.78 -9.43 -15.33
C ALA A 177 15.96 -9.27 -16.63
N GLY A 178 15.49 -8.05 -16.96
CA GLY A 178 14.73 -7.78 -18.16
C GLY A 178 13.22 -7.89 -18.01
N ALA A 179 12.69 -8.00 -16.79
CA ALA A 179 11.26 -7.96 -16.53
C ALA A 179 10.69 -6.57 -16.87
N GLN A 180 9.46 -6.50 -17.38
CA GLN A 180 8.86 -5.29 -17.93
C GLN A 180 7.35 -5.18 -17.61
N GLY A 181 6.85 -3.97 -17.77
CA GLY A 181 5.44 -3.63 -17.58
C GLY A 181 5.02 -3.50 -16.12
N PRO A 182 3.73 -3.17 -15.89
CA PRO A 182 3.18 -2.95 -14.55
C PRO A 182 3.34 -4.13 -13.60
N MET A 183 3.30 -5.35 -14.14
CA MET A 183 3.40 -6.59 -13.37
C MET A 183 4.77 -7.28 -13.53
N GLN A 184 5.76 -6.59 -14.11
CA GLN A 184 7.16 -7.04 -14.26
C GLN A 184 7.29 -8.46 -14.83
N PHE A 185 6.65 -8.72 -15.97
CA PHE A 185 6.77 -9.98 -16.67
C PHE A 185 8.12 -10.17 -17.37
N MET A 186 8.67 -11.36 -17.25
CA MET A 186 9.70 -11.82 -18.20
C MET A 186 9.07 -12.04 -19.57
N PRO A 187 9.74 -11.65 -20.69
CA PRO A 187 9.16 -11.77 -22.03
C PRO A 187 8.72 -13.20 -22.41
N ALA A 188 9.43 -14.22 -21.95
CA ALA A 188 9.05 -15.60 -22.19
C ALA A 188 7.76 -15.99 -21.46
N THR A 189 7.62 -15.58 -20.20
CA THR A 189 6.40 -15.79 -19.40
C THR A 189 5.23 -15.03 -19.98
N TRP A 190 5.47 -13.80 -20.46
CA TRP A 190 4.42 -13.00 -21.12
C TRP A 190 3.87 -13.70 -22.36
N ARG A 191 4.75 -14.25 -23.23
CA ARG A 191 4.28 -15.01 -24.42
C ARG A 191 3.38 -16.20 -24.07
N ALA A 192 3.64 -16.84 -22.93
CA ALA A 192 2.85 -18.00 -22.49
C ALA A 192 1.54 -17.63 -21.80
N TYR A 193 1.49 -16.52 -21.07
CA TYR A 193 0.38 -16.19 -20.15
C TYR A 193 -0.29 -14.83 -20.40
N GLY A 194 0.25 -13.99 -21.28
CA GLY A 194 -0.19 -12.61 -21.53
C GLY A 194 -1.45 -12.48 -22.37
N LEU A 195 -2.09 -13.59 -22.76
CA LEU A 195 -3.38 -13.64 -23.47
C LEU A 195 -3.42 -12.86 -24.81
N GLY A 196 -2.26 -12.60 -25.40
CA GLY A 196 -2.15 -11.84 -26.65
C GLY A 196 -2.19 -10.32 -26.51
N GLY A 197 -2.25 -9.79 -25.27
CA GLY A 197 -2.29 -8.36 -25.00
C GLY A 197 -0.92 -7.66 -24.99
N ASP A 198 -0.90 -6.39 -24.54
CA ASP A 198 0.33 -5.58 -24.37
C ASP A 198 0.87 -5.70 -22.95
N ILE A 199 2.13 -6.15 -22.82
CA ILE A 199 2.84 -6.29 -21.54
C ILE A 199 2.96 -4.96 -20.78
N HIS A 200 2.86 -3.82 -21.47
CA HIS A 200 2.94 -2.48 -20.89
C HIS A 200 1.57 -1.88 -20.54
N ASP A 201 0.50 -2.45 -21.05
CA ASP A 201 -0.86 -2.05 -20.69
C ASP A 201 -1.23 -2.58 -19.31
N PRO A 202 -1.70 -1.73 -18.36
CA PRO A 202 -2.04 -2.16 -17.01
C PRO A 202 -3.16 -3.22 -16.95
N HIS A 203 -4.20 -3.10 -17.78
CA HIS A 203 -5.30 -4.04 -17.80
C HIS A 203 -4.84 -5.42 -18.28
N ASP A 204 -4.19 -5.47 -19.44
CA ASP A 204 -3.69 -6.70 -20.03
C ASP A 204 -2.67 -7.40 -19.11
N SER A 205 -1.76 -6.59 -18.53
CA SER A 205 -0.71 -7.08 -17.64
C SER A 205 -1.30 -7.69 -16.35
N ILE A 206 -2.37 -7.11 -15.80
CA ILE A 206 -3.08 -7.65 -14.63
C ILE A 206 -3.80 -8.96 -14.97
N LEU A 207 -4.47 -9.02 -16.12
CA LEU A 207 -5.11 -10.26 -16.60
C LEU A 207 -4.09 -11.38 -16.82
N GLY A 208 -2.96 -11.06 -17.45
CA GLY A 208 -1.87 -12.00 -17.66
C GLY A 208 -1.28 -12.52 -16.33
N ALA A 209 -1.14 -11.65 -15.33
CA ALA A 209 -0.66 -12.03 -14.01
C ALA A 209 -1.63 -12.97 -13.28
N ALA A 210 -2.93 -12.69 -13.36
CA ALA A 210 -3.95 -13.56 -12.80
C ALA A 210 -3.98 -14.93 -13.50
N ASN A 211 -3.87 -14.95 -14.83
CA ASN A 211 -3.79 -16.18 -15.63
C ASN A 211 -2.56 -17.02 -15.20
N TYR A 212 -1.38 -16.38 -15.08
CA TYR A 212 -0.18 -17.09 -14.67
C TYR A 212 -0.28 -17.64 -13.24
N LEU A 213 -0.76 -16.84 -12.29
CA LEU A 213 -0.93 -17.28 -10.91
C LEU A 213 -1.96 -18.43 -10.81
N HIS A 214 -3.05 -18.37 -11.58
CA HIS A 214 -4.03 -19.45 -11.65
C HIS A 214 -3.39 -20.75 -12.18
N ALA A 215 -2.69 -20.68 -13.30
CA ALA A 215 -2.01 -21.83 -13.90
C ALA A 215 -0.93 -22.42 -12.94
N ALA A 216 -0.29 -21.58 -12.13
CA ALA A 216 0.69 -21.99 -11.12
C ALA A 216 0.09 -22.57 -9.83
N GLY A 217 -1.25 -22.55 -9.69
CA GLY A 217 -1.96 -23.25 -8.62
C GLY A 217 -2.81 -22.38 -7.69
N ALA A 218 -2.92 -21.06 -7.90
CA ALA A 218 -3.85 -20.22 -7.16
C ALA A 218 -5.31 -20.54 -7.56
N PRO A 219 -6.28 -20.38 -6.66
CA PRO A 219 -6.16 -19.99 -5.26
C PRO A 219 -5.75 -21.12 -4.31
N ARG A 220 -5.80 -22.39 -4.74
CA ARG A 220 -5.62 -23.57 -3.89
C ARG A 220 -4.26 -23.60 -3.19
N ASN A 221 -3.20 -23.22 -3.90
CA ASN A 221 -1.85 -23.11 -3.37
C ASN A 221 -1.22 -21.76 -3.75
N LEU A 222 -1.68 -20.72 -3.08
CA LEU A 222 -1.25 -19.35 -3.37
C LEU A 222 0.26 -19.12 -3.13
N ARG A 223 0.85 -19.76 -2.10
CA ARG A 223 2.30 -19.63 -1.85
C ARG A 223 3.13 -20.24 -2.98
N ARG A 224 2.71 -21.40 -3.50
CA ARG A 224 3.37 -22.03 -4.66
C ARG A 224 3.22 -21.13 -5.90
N ALA A 225 2.04 -20.59 -6.13
CA ALA A 225 1.79 -19.72 -7.29
C ALA A 225 2.66 -18.45 -7.24
N LEU A 226 2.74 -17.79 -6.08
CA LEU A 226 3.60 -16.63 -5.88
C LEU A 226 5.10 -16.99 -5.98
N HIS A 227 5.50 -18.16 -5.51
CA HIS A 227 6.89 -18.63 -5.67
C HIS A 227 7.23 -18.95 -7.14
N ALA A 228 6.27 -19.41 -7.93
CA ALA A 228 6.47 -19.57 -9.38
C ALA A 228 6.60 -18.21 -10.07
N TYR A 229 5.86 -17.19 -9.59
CA TYR A 229 5.95 -15.82 -10.10
C TYR A 229 7.31 -15.18 -9.80
N ASN A 230 7.79 -15.32 -8.59
CA ASN A 230 9.13 -14.91 -8.15
C ASN A 230 9.68 -15.93 -7.14
N PRO A 231 10.78 -16.67 -7.48
CA PRO A 231 11.27 -17.78 -6.66
C PRO A 231 12.05 -17.31 -5.42
N SER A 232 11.48 -16.38 -4.66
CA SER A 232 12.01 -15.86 -3.42
C SER A 232 10.98 -16.00 -2.29
N PRO A 233 11.28 -16.75 -1.21
CA PRO A 233 10.41 -16.79 -0.03
C PRO A 233 10.14 -15.42 0.55
N ALA A 234 11.12 -14.51 0.56
CA ALA A 234 10.98 -13.13 1.02
C ALA A 234 9.95 -12.34 0.18
N TYR A 235 9.96 -12.53 -1.15
CA TYR A 235 8.96 -11.96 -2.04
C TYR A 235 7.55 -12.48 -1.70
N VAL A 236 7.42 -13.80 -1.59
CA VAL A 236 6.14 -14.44 -1.27
C VAL A 236 5.56 -13.92 0.04
N ASP A 237 6.39 -13.85 1.09
CA ASP A 237 5.97 -13.36 2.39
C ASP A 237 5.59 -11.88 2.35
N ALA A 238 6.33 -11.03 1.66
CA ALA A 238 6.02 -9.61 1.50
C ALA A 238 4.67 -9.40 0.76
N VAL A 239 4.45 -10.08 -0.37
CA VAL A 239 3.19 -10.00 -1.12
C VAL A 239 2.00 -10.43 -0.26
N LEU A 240 2.12 -11.55 0.48
CA LEU A 240 1.05 -12.04 1.35
C LEU A 240 0.75 -11.07 2.51
N ARG A 241 1.75 -10.40 3.07
CA ARG A 241 1.56 -9.37 4.10
C ARG A 241 0.81 -8.16 3.55
N TYR A 242 1.20 -7.65 2.37
CA TYR A 242 0.48 -6.55 1.73
C TYR A 242 -0.94 -6.96 1.33
N ALA A 243 -1.15 -8.15 0.79
CA ALA A 243 -2.49 -8.65 0.46
C ALA A 243 -3.38 -8.75 1.71
N ARG A 244 -2.84 -9.20 2.84
CA ARG A 244 -3.54 -9.23 4.13
C ARG A 244 -3.89 -7.82 4.61
N ARG A 245 -2.94 -6.87 4.53
CA ARG A 245 -3.17 -5.46 4.86
C ARG A 245 -4.33 -4.87 4.04
N ILE A 246 -4.32 -5.05 2.72
CA ILE A 246 -5.39 -4.62 1.81
C ILE A 246 -6.72 -5.29 2.16
N GLY A 247 -6.68 -6.55 2.63
CA GLY A 247 -7.86 -7.32 3.01
C GLY A 247 -8.49 -6.90 4.32
N ALA A 248 -7.70 -6.37 5.25
CA ALA A 248 -8.16 -5.95 6.56
C ALA A 248 -8.94 -4.62 6.53
N ASP A 249 -8.56 -3.71 5.64
CA ASP A 249 -9.24 -2.42 5.46
C ASP A 249 -9.12 -1.96 4.00
N ARG A 250 -10.25 -1.62 3.38
CA ARG A 250 -10.27 -1.13 1.99
C ARG A 250 -9.41 0.12 1.77
N ARG A 251 -9.27 0.97 2.81
CA ARG A 251 -8.46 2.19 2.76
C ARG A 251 -6.97 1.88 2.63
N ALA A 252 -6.53 0.71 3.09
CA ALA A 252 -5.14 0.28 2.96
C ALA A 252 -4.69 0.10 1.49
N TYR A 253 -5.59 -0.20 0.57
CA TYR A 253 -5.27 -0.17 -0.85
C TYR A 253 -4.90 1.26 -1.29
N TYR A 254 -5.67 2.27 -0.87
CA TYR A 254 -5.42 3.67 -1.20
C TYR A 254 -4.23 4.27 -0.44
N GLU A 255 -3.97 3.80 0.78
CA GLU A 255 -2.73 4.08 1.53
C GLU A 255 -1.51 3.67 0.71
N LEU A 256 -1.41 2.40 0.30
CA LEU A 256 -0.31 1.87 -0.50
C LEU A 256 -0.23 2.53 -1.89
N TYR A 257 -1.39 2.81 -2.50
CA TYR A 257 -1.46 3.53 -3.77
C TYR A 257 -0.87 4.95 -3.66
N SER A 258 -1.05 5.62 -2.52
CA SER A 258 -0.52 6.98 -2.29
C SER A 258 0.97 6.99 -1.95
N TRP A 259 1.57 5.85 -1.63
CA TRP A 259 3.00 5.75 -1.31
C TRP A 259 3.88 6.08 -2.51
N GLN A 260 5.09 6.59 -2.22
CA GLN A 260 6.05 7.01 -3.23
C GLN A 260 7.07 5.91 -3.53
N VAL A 261 7.72 6.02 -4.71
CA VAL A 261 8.78 5.09 -5.09
C VAL A 261 10.09 5.54 -4.46
N PHE A 262 10.69 4.63 -3.72
CA PHE A 262 12.06 4.74 -3.21
C PHE A 262 12.92 3.67 -3.89
N VAL A 263 14.08 4.06 -4.34
CA VAL A 263 15.07 3.15 -4.90
C VAL A 263 16.27 3.06 -3.97
N ARG A 264 16.79 1.85 -3.82
CA ARG A 264 18.04 1.63 -3.10
C ARG A 264 19.21 1.97 -4.02
N THR A 265 20.07 2.87 -3.58
CA THR A 265 21.31 3.23 -4.30
C THR A 265 22.53 2.90 -3.45
N PRO A 266 23.75 2.86 -4.01
CA PRO A 266 24.98 2.70 -3.22
C PRO A 266 25.16 3.78 -2.15
N GLN A 267 24.58 4.96 -2.34
CA GLN A 267 24.62 6.10 -1.41
C GLN A 267 23.44 6.11 -0.42
N GLY A 268 22.58 5.09 -0.45
CA GLY A 268 21.38 4.97 0.38
C GLY A 268 20.09 5.05 -0.44
N ASP A 269 18.96 5.16 0.26
CA ASP A 269 17.66 5.26 -0.39
C ASP A 269 17.42 6.64 -0.98
N ARG A 270 16.92 6.64 -2.21
CA ARG A 270 16.50 7.85 -2.88
C ARG A 270 15.03 7.77 -3.28
N ARG A 271 14.24 8.78 -2.90
CA ARG A 271 12.88 8.92 -3.40
C ARG A 271 12.89 9.48 -4.82
N VAL A 272 12.11 8.86 -5.72
CA VAL A 272 12.09 9.18 -7.14
C VAL A 272 10.72 9.63 -7.67
N THR A 273 9.68 9.59 -6.80
CA THR A 273 8.35 10.13 -7.11
C THR A 273 7.83 11.02 -5.98
N GLY A 274 6.75 11.75 -6.23
CA GLY A 274 6.03 12.55 -5.25
C GLY A 274 6.54 13.96 -5.05
N PRO A 275 5.91 14.73 -4.13
CA PRO A 275 6.19 16.14 -3.92
C PRO A 275 7.55 16.39 -3.29
N GLY A 276 8.23 17.50 -3.64
CA GLY A 276 9.49 17.93 -3.01
C GLY A 276 10.68 16.97 -3.25
N ARG A 277 10.77 16.37 -4.42
CA ARG A 277 11.88 15.49 -4.85
C ARG A 277 12.99 16.27 -5.51
#